data_e24b97e9791c4884887095183d4b1e50
#
_entry.id   e24b97e9791c4884887095183d4b1e50
#
_cell.length_a   1.000
_cell.length_b   1.000
_cell.length_c   1.000
_cell.angle_alpha   90.00
_cell.angle_beta   90.00
_cell.angle_gamma   90.00
#
_symmetry.space_group_name_H-M   'P 1'
#
loop_
_entity.id
_entity.type
_entity.pdbx_description
1 polymer ?
#
loop_
_entity_poly.entity_id
_entity_poly.type
_entity_poly.pdbx_seq_one_letter_code
_entity_poly.pdbx_strand_id
1 'polypeptide(L)'
;VPVSPDHQHANGEIDIASLHAQDSTGLLARIDRAVVWDIPLTTPFRGITRRDGVLLHGPGGWGEVAPFWDYGLEASAPWLASGLCQALGNSLLPRYRETIPVNVTVPEVGAQDASDLVRASGARTAKVKVSGSSDKRSADLERLEAVRSALGRSGKVRIDVNGAWDLDTARENLPLMDRAAGGLEYAEQPCATVYDLADLRRAVDVPIAADESIRLSANPLEIVHRRAADVAILKVAPLGGVHRALDMAERLGLPAVVSSALDTSVGIMAGATLAFSLPSLSHACGLGTTRLLAQDVAEPSVRPSNGTLRLDAAAPVSERLLSEVKAGPYLTRHWQTRLLHLAGALHARRQREAR
;
A
#
# COMPACT_ATOMS: atom_id res chain seq x y z
N VAL A 1 -19.84 -26.91 -33.05
CA VAL A 1 -19.64 -25.48 -33.27
C VAL A 1 -18.14 -25.26 -33.16
N PRO A 2 -17.43 -24.76 -34.19
CA PRO A 2 -16.00 -24.50 -34.10
C PRO A 2 -15.76 -23.38 -33.10
N VAL A 3 -14.88 -23.64 -32.14
CA VAL A 3 -14.40 -22.66 -31.15
C VAL A 3 -13.59 -21.62 -31.93
N SER A 4 -13.99 -20.36 -31.78
CA SER A 4 -13.32 -19.20 -32.40
C SER A 4 -11.85 -19.12 -31.98
N PRO A 5 -10.92 -18.67 -32.85
CA PRO A 5 -9.47 -18.56 -32.55
C PRO A 5 -9.10 -17.60 -31.42
N ASP A 6 -10.05 -16.80 -30.92
CA ASP A 6 -9.83 -15.78 -29.89
C ASP A 6 -9.55 -16.31 -28.47
N HIS A 7 -9.50 -17.62 -28.25
CA HIS A 7 -9.34 -18.19 -26.91
C HIS A 7 -7.88 -18.52 -26.52
N GLN A 8 -6.90 -18.30 -27.41
CA GLN A 8 -5.50 -18.68 -27.12
C GLN A 8 -4.66 -17.61 -26.40
N HIS A 9 -5.12 -16.35 -26.26
CA HIS A 9 -4.31 -15.26 -25.68
C HIS A 9 -4.60 -14.92 -24.21
N ALA A 10 -5.36 -15.69 -23.49
CA ALA A 10 -5.98 -15.24 -22.26
C ALA A 10 -5.46 -15.91 -20.97
N ASN A 11 -4.18 -16.21 -20.85
CA ASN A 11 -3.57 -16.63 -19.57
C ASN A 11 -2.69 -15.51 -19.00
N GLY A 12 -3.33 -14.48 -18.43
CA GLY A 12 -2.68 -13.37 -17.76
C GLY A 12 -2.08 -12.29 -18.69
N GLU A 13 -1.81 -12.60 -19.96
CA GLU A 13 -1.28 -11.62 -20.93
C GLU A 13 -2.42 -10.81 -21.56
N ILE A 14 -2.27 -9.47 -21.54
CA ILE A 14 -3.16 -8.57 -22.29
C ILE A 14 -2.60 -8.40 -23.70
N ASP A 15 -3.44 -8.52 -24.70
CA ASP A 15 -3.07 -8.22 -26.09
C ASP A 15 -2.77 -6.71 -26.23
N ILE A 16 -1.49 -6.41 -26.39
CA ILE A 16 -0.99 -5.02 -26.46
C ILE A 16 -1.49 -4.29 -27.73
N ALA A 17 -1.61 -4.97 -28.86
CA ALA A 17 -2.14 -4.36 -30.07
C ALA A 17 -3.60 -3.94 -29.88
N SER A 18 -4.40 -4.81 -29.30
CA SER A 18 -5.79 -4.53 -28.93
C SER A 18 -5.89 -3.43 -27.88
N LEU A 19 -5.01 -3.44 -26.86
CA LEU A 19 -4.98 -2.40 -25.82
C LEU A 19 -4.68 -1.03 -26.41
N HIS A 20 -3.68 -0.92 -27.29
CA HIS A 20 -3.31 0.34 -27.97
C HIS A 20 -4.41 0.83 -28.89
N ALA A 21 -5.07 -0.08 -29.65
CA ALA A 21 -6.16 0.29 -30.55
C ALA A 21 -7.39 0.86 -29.80
N GLN A 22 -7.59 0.44 -28.56
CA GLN A 22 -8.72 0.88 -27.73
C GLN A 22 -8.36 2.06 -26.80
N ASP A 23 -7.08 2.35 -26.58
CA ASP A 23 -6.63 3.50 -25.76
C ASP A 23 -6.75 4.82 -26.51
N SER A 24 -7.88 5.49 -26.36
CA SER A 24 -8.12 6.82 -26.94
C SER A 24 -7.28 7.95 -26.30
N THR A 25 -6.57 7.66 -25.20
CA THR A 25 -5.81 8.67 -24.44
C THR A 25 -4.35 8.76 -24.85
N GLY A 26 -3.81 7.70 -25.47
CA GLY A 26 -2.39 7.55 -25.80
C GLY A 26 -1.47 7.33 -24.59
N LEU A 27 -2.03 7.19 -23.38
CA LEU A 27 -1.23 7.01 -22.16
C LEU A 27 -0.50 5.66 -22.11
N LEU A 28 -1.07 4.64 -22.77
CA LEU A 28 -0.53 3.29 -22.82
C LEU A 28 0.37 3.02 -24.03
N ALA A 29 0.53 3.97 -24.94
CA ALA A 29 1.22 3.80 -26.24
C ALA A 29 2.68 3.32 -26.15
N ARG A 30 3.35 3.52 -25.01
CA ARG A 30 4.75 3.11 -24.79
C ARG A 30 4.88 1.83 -23.93
N ILE A 31 3.76 1.20 -23.60
CA ILE A 31 3.73 -0.08 -22.90
C ILE A 31 3.83 -1.18 -23.96
N ASP A 32 4.82 -2.04 -23.84
CA ASP A 32 5.08 -3.13 -24.79
C ASP A 32 4.61 -4.49 -24.28
N ARG A 33 4.30 -4.62 -22.99
CA ARG A 33 3.73 -5.82 -22.38
C ARG A 33 2.88 -5.48 -21.15
N ALA A 34 1.80 -6.21 -20.96
CA ALA A 34 0.94 -6.09 -19.77
C ALA A 34 0.53 -7.48 -19.28
N VAL A 35 0.81 -7.79 -18.01
CA VAL A 35 0.55 -9.10 -17.41
C VAL A 35 -0.30 -8.95 -16.17
N VAL A 36 -1.46 -9.61 -16.17
CA VAL A 36 -2.36 -9.66 -15.01
C VAL A 36 -1.91 -10.80 -14.10
N TRP A 37 -1.67 -10.47 -12.85
CA TRP A 37 -1.31 -11.43 -11.81
C TRP A 37 -2.45 -11.58 -10.80
N ASP A 38 -2.52 -12.77 -10.16
CA ASP A 38 -3.50 -13.13 -9.15
C ASP A 38 -2.86 -14.05 -8.12
N ILE A 39 -2.58 -13.51 -6.93
CA ILE A 39 -1.78 -14.17 -5.88
C ILE A 39 -2.64 -14.39 -4.63
N PRO A 40 -2.72 -15.62 -4.09
CA PRO A 40 -3.34 -15.87 -2.79
C PRO A 40 -2.61 -15.13 -1.66
N LEU A 41 -3.34 -14.71 -0.65
CA LEU A 41 -2.75 -14.23 0.59
C LEU A 41 -2.47 -15.40 1.54
N THR A 42 -1.39 -15.31 2.30
CA THR A 42 -1.04 -16.29 3.35
C THR A 42 -2.03 -16.24 4.54
N THR A 43 -2.66 -15.09 4.74
CA THR A 43 -3.68 -14.84 5.77
C THR A 43 -4.67 -13.83 5.20
N PRO A 44 -5.98 -13.97 5.45
CA PRO A 44 -6.97 -12.97 5.04
C PRO A 44 -6.57 -11.57 5.54
N PHE A 45 -6.63 -10.58 4.68
CA PHE A 45 -6.24 -9.22 5.01
C PHE A 45 -7.17 -8.22 4.31
N ARG A 46 -7.66 -7.22 5.04
CA ARG A 46 -8.61 -6.24 4.51
C ARG A 46 -9.86 -6.87 3.84
N GLY A 47 -10.32 -8.00 4.36
CA GLY A 47 -11.49 -8.72 3.84
C GLY A 47 -11.26 -9.49 2.53
N ILE A 48 -10.01 -9.56 2.03
CA ILE A 48 -9.67 -10.34 0.84
C ILE A 48 -8.75 -11.52 1.18
N THR A 49 -8.81 -12.57 0.36
CA THR A 49 -7.98 -13.77 0.45
C THR A 49 -7.02 -13.91 -0.74
N ARG A 50 -7.20 -13.09 -1.76
CA ARG A 50 -6.36 -13.00 -2.96
C ARG A 50 -6.09 -11.55 -3.29
N ARG A 51 -4.96 -11.30 -3.92
CA ARG A 51 -4.57 -9.99 -4.42
C ARG A 51 -4.25 -10.10 -5.90
N ASP A 52 -4.77 -9.18 -6.68
CA ASP A 52 -4.59 -9.13 -8.12
C ASP A 52 -4.21 -7.72 -8.59
N GLY A 53 -3.61 -7.66 -9.77
CA GLY A 53 -3.17 -6.43 -10.39
C GLY A 53 -2.61 -6.67 -11.79
N VAL A 54 -2.06 -5.61 -12.37
CA VAL A 54 -1.38 -5.66 -13.67
C VAL A 54 0.04 -5.15 -13.51
N LEU A 55 1.00 -5.89 -14.06
CA LEU A 55 2.33 -5.38 -14.34
C LEU A 55 2.38 -4.83 -15.77
N LEU A 56 2.82 -3.60 -15.91
CA LEU A 56 3.05 -2.92 -17.18
C LEU A 56 4.55 -2.88 -17.46
N HIS A 57 4.99 -3.36 -18.62
CA HIS A 57 6.37 -3.24 -19.06
C HIS A 57 6.52 -2.13 -20.10
N GLY A 58 7.62 -1.41 -20.06
CA GLY A 58 7.98 -0.36 -20.98
C GLY A 58 9.47 0.00 -20.89
N PRO A 59 9.90 1.11 -21.48
CA PRO A 59 11.32 1.48 -21.56
C PRO A 59 12.06 1.57 -20.21
N GLY A 60 11.34 1.81 -19.11
CA GLY A 60 11.90 1.88 -17.76
C GLY A 60 11.87 0.56 -17.00
N GLY A 61 11.32 -0.50 -17.59
CA GLY A 61 11.11 -1.80 -16.97
C GLY A 61 9.65 -2.01 -16.54
N TRP A 62 9.45 -2.65 -15.39
CA TRP A 62 8.13 -3.00 -14.90
C TRP A 62 7.55 -1.95 -13.95
N GLY A 63 6.25 -1.68 -14.09
CA GLY A 63 5.45 -0.89 -13.17
C GLY A 63 4.19 -1.62 -12.74
N GLU A 64 3.74 -1.42 -11.50
CA GLU A 64 2.60 -2.11 -10.93
C GLU A 64 1.36 -1.20 -10.87
N VAL A 65 0.22 -1.75 -11.30
CA VAL A 65 -1.10 -1.13 -11.23
C VAL A 65 -2.06 -2.10 -10.54
N ALA A 66 -2.33 -1.86 -9.26
CA ALA A 66 -3.13 -2.79 -8.46
C ALA A 66 -4.10 -2.08 -7.50
N PRO A 67 -4.97 -1.14 -7.96
CA PRO A 67 -6.01 -0.57 -7.10
C PRO A 67 -7.00 -1.65 -6.67
N PHE A 68 -7.46 -1.57 -5.42
CA PHE A 68 -8.49 -2.48 -4.92
C PHE A 68 -9.80 -2.32 -5.71
N TRP A 69 -10.61 -3.39 -5.76
CA TRP A 69 -11.85 -3.39 -6.53
C TRP A 69 -12.96 -2.52 -5.93
N ASP A 70 -12.91 -2.27 -4.63
CA ASP A 70 -13.82 -1.39 -3.90
C ASP A 70 -13.57 0.11 -4.16
N TYR A 71 -12.47 0.48 -4.86
CA TYR A 71 -12.19 1.85 -5.25
C TYR A 71 -12.79 2.19 -6.60
N GLY A 72 -13.52 3.33 -6.67
CA GLY A 72 -14.00 3.90 -7.91
C GLY A 72 -12.84 4.36 -8.83
N LEU A 73 -13.17 4.69 -10.09
CA LEU A 73 -12.18 5.03 -11.11
C LEU A 73 -11.32 6.26 -10.74
N GLU A 74 -11.92 7.30 -10.17
CA GLU A 74 -11.20 8.52 -9.76
C GLU A 74 -10.14 8.23 -8.68
N ALA A 75 -10.47 7.42 -7.67
CA ALA A 75 -9.53 7.01 -6.62
C ALA A 75 -8.47 6.01 -7.12
N SER A 76 -8.78 5.27 -8.20
CA SER A 76 -7.89 4.26 -8.80
C SER A 76 -6.97 4.83 -9.88
N ALA A 77 -7.34 5.94 -10.53
CA ALA A 77 -6.56 6.54 -11.62
C ALA A 77 -5.10 6.89 -11.22
N PRO A 78 -4.80 7.38 -10.00
CA PRO A 78 -3.42 7.61 -9.57
C PRO A 78 -2.55 6.36 -9.58
N TRP A 79 -3.12 5.17 -9.35
CA TRP A 79 -2.37 3.91 -9.40
C TRP A 79 -1.83 3.62 -10.80
N LEU A 80 -2.63 3.92 -11.85
CA LEU A 80 -2.14 3.83 -13.22
C LEU A 80 -1.01 4.85 -13.46
N ALA A 81 -1.13 6.07 -12.96
CA ALA A 81 -0.06 7.06 -13.07
C ALA A 81 1.24 6.58 -12.43
N SER A 82 1.15 5.92 -11.26
CA SER A 82 2.30 5.32 -10.58
C SER A 82 2.94 4.18 -11.38
N GLY A 83 2.14 3.25 -11.88
CA GLY A 83 2.65 2.14 -12.71
C GLY A 83 3.30 2.63 -14.00
N LEU A 84 2.70 3.61 -14.67
CA LEU A 84 3.29 4.26 -15.84
C LEU A 84 4.59 5.01 -15.50
N CYS A 85 4.65 5.68 -14.35
CA CYS A 85 5.87 6.34 -13.88
C CYS A 85 7.05 5.36 -13.77
N GLN A 86 6.81 4.17 -13.21
CA GLN A 86 7.81 3.10 -13.15
C GLN A 86 8.15 2.54 -14.54
N ALA A 87 7.13 2.10 -15.29
CA ALA A 87 7.32 1.44 -16.59
C ALA A 87 8.00 2.34 -17.65
N LEU A 88 7.85 3.66 -17.54
CA LEU A 88 8.44 4.63 -18.45
C LEU A 88 9.80 5.18 -17.95
N GLY A 89 10.32 4.72 -16.82
CA GLY A 89 11.62 5.12 -16.28
C GLY A 89 11.62 6.49 -15.57
N ASN A 90 10.45 7.00 -15.19
CA ASN A 90 10.30 8.32 -14.55
C ASN A 90 10.22 8.20 -13.00
N SER A 91 10.88 7.22 -12.41
CA SER A 91 10.81 6.95 -10.96
C SER A 91 12.13 7.20 -10.21
N LEU A 92 13.11 7.83 -10.86
CA LEU A 92 14.39 8.12 -10.22
C LEU A 92 14.29 9.31 -9.26
N LEU A 93 14.80 9.11 -8.04
CA LEU A 93 14.94 10.13 -7.00
C LEU A 93 16.33 10.07 -6.36
N PRO A 94 16.83 11.16 -5.76
CA PRO A 94 18.04 11.14 -4.96
C PRO A 94 17.93 10.15 -3.80
N ARG A 95 19.02 9.48 -3.44
CA ARG A 95 19.05 8.52 -2.34
C ARG A 95 19.90 9.06 -1.20
N TYR A 96 19.31 9.20 -0.01
CA TYR A 96 19.96 9.76 1.18
C TYR A 96 20.39 8.74 2.22
N ARG A 97 20.01 7.44 2.05
CA ARG A 97 20.35 6.36 2.99
C ARG A 97 20.50 5.02 2.28
N GLU A 98 21.20 4.09 2.89
CA GLU A 98 21.43 2.75 2.33
C GLU A 98 20.42 1.72 2.84
N THR A 99 19.81 1.99 3.98
CA THR A 99 18.86 1.08 4.62
C THR A 99 17.67 1.85 5.15
N ILE A 100 16.51 1.20 5.21
CA ILE A 100 15.32 1.73 5.86
C ILE A 100 14.78 0.73 6.89
N PRO A 101 14.37 1.19 8.09
CA PRO A 101 13.68 0.34 9.04
C PRO A 101 12.26 0.03 8.52
N VAL A 102 11.82 -1.22 8.70
CA VAL A 102 10.50 -1.68 8.25
C VAL A 102 9.79 -2.37 9.40
N ASN A 103 8.53 -2.04 9.61
CA ASN A 103 7.68 -2.70 10.59
C ASN A 103 7.18 -4.06 10.10
N VAL A 104 6.90 -4.97 11.01
CA VAL A 104 6.06 -6.12 10.72
C VAL A 104 4.58 -5.70 10.74
N THR A 105 3.82 -6.16 9.76
CA THR A 105 2.35 -6.00 9.77
C THR A 105 1.74 -7.24 10.40
N VAL A 106 0.93 -7.04 11.44
CA VAL A 106 0.21 -8.10 12.16
C VAL A 106 -1.27 -7.99 11.76
N PRO A 107 -1.80 -8.97 11.00
CA PRO A 107 -3.22 -9.05 10.65
C PRO A 107 -4.11 -9.28 11.89
N GLU A 108 -5.43 -9.35 11.69
CA GLU A 108 -6.40 -9.76 12.70
C GLU A 108 -6.31 -11.28 12.96
N VAL A 109 -5.21 -11.70 13.57
CA VAL A 109 -4.93 -13.10 13.97
C VAL A 109 -4.98 -13.25 15.49
N GLY A 110 -4.93 -14.48 16.00
CA GLY A 110 -4.84 -14.77 17.43
C GLY A 110 -3.55 -14.24 18.07
N ALA A 111 -3.55 -14.09 19.40
CA ALA A 111 -2.42 -13.55 20.16
C ALA A 111 -1.12 -14.35 19.94
N GLN A 112 -1.20 -15.70 19.89
CA GLN A 112 -0.02 -16.54 19.65
C GLN A 112 0.56 -16.32 18.27
N ASP A 113 -0.27 -16.35 17.21
CA ASP A 113 0.18 -16.11 15.84
C ASP A 113 0.79 -14.71 15.68
N ALA A 114 0.20 -13.69 16.33
CA ALA A 114 0.73 -12.34 16.34
C ALA A 114 2.14 -12.28 16.96
N SER A 115 2.34 -12.94 18.08
CA SER A 115 3.64 -13.07 18.74
C SER A 115 4.68 -13.76 17.86
N ASP A 116 4.29 -14.85 17.19
CA ASP A 116 5.19 -15.62 16.32
C ASP A 116 5.58 -14.82 15.06
N LEU A 117 4.63 -14.10 14.45
CA LEU A 117 4.90 -13.18 13.34
C LEU A 117 5.93 -12.11 13.72
N VAL A 118 5.77 -11.49 14.89
CA VAL A 118 6.69 -10.48 15.39
C VAL A 118 8.09 -11.06 15.59
N ARG A 119 8.22 -12.17 16.29
CA ARG A 119 9.51 -12.84 16.54
C ARG A 119 10.20 -13.26 15.26
N ALA A 120 9.47 -13.88 14.32
CA ALA A 120 10.00 -14.33 13.03
C ALA A 120 10.45 -13.19 12.12
N SER A 121 9.89 -11.97 12.30
CA SER A 121 10.22 -10.82 11.47
C SER A 121 11.58 -10.19 11.82
N GLY A 122 12.01 -10.28 13.07
CA GLY A 122 13.15 -9.55 13.63
C GLY A 122 12.96 -8.01 13.64
N ALA A 123 11.74 -7.54 13.37
CA ALA A 123 11.42 -6.11 13.35
C ALA A 123 11.37 -5.52 14.78
N ARG A 124 11.75 -4.26 14.91
CA ARG A 124 11.63 -3.50 16.17
C ARG A 124 10.35 -2.69 16.27
N THR A 125 9.53 -2.71 15.24
CA THR A 125 8.23 -2.03 15.17
C THR A 125 7.20 -2.98 14.61
N ALA A 126 6.02 -3.06 15.24
CA ALA A 126 4.87 -3.80 14.74
C ALA A 126 3.70 -2.84 14.48
N LYS A 127 3.04 -3.01 13.33
CA LYS A 127 1.76 -2.38 13.01
C LYS A 127 0.67 -3.43 13.10
N VAL A 128 -0.23 -3.29 14.07
CA VAL A 128 -1.27 -4.25 14.41
C VAL A 128 -2.60 -3.78 13.83
N LYS A 129 -3.24 -4.63 13.03
CA LYS A 129 -4.62 -4.40 12.61
C LYS A 129 -5.56 -4.65 13.77
N VAL A 130 -6.44 -3.68 14.00
CA VAL A 130 -7.49 -3.76 15.01
C VAL A 130 -8.85 -3.67 14.36
N SER A 131 -9.83 -4.33 14.95
CA SER A 131 -11.17 -4.39 14.41
C SER A 131 -11.94 -3.07 14.65
N GLY A 132 -12.83 -2.73 13.72
CA GLY A 132 -13.81 -1.67 13.95
C GLY A 132 -14.94 -2.09 14.90
N SER A 133 -15.05 -3.37 15.22
CA SER A 133 -16.20 -3.93 15.95
C SER A 133 -15.91 -4.08 17.45
N SER A 134 -16.85 -3.64 18.28
CA SER A 134 -16.71 -3.67 19.74
C SER A 134 -16.68 -5.09 20.33
N ASP A 135 -17.30 -6.06 19.67
CA ASP A 135 -17.30 -7.47 20.09
C ASP A 135 -15.91 -8.13 19.94
N LYS A 136 -15.03 -7.59 19.10
CA LYS A 136 -13.66 -8.05 18.90
C LYS A 136 -12.63 -7.32 19.78
N ARG A 137 -13.05 -6.34 20.58
CA ARG A 137 -12.13 -5.53 21.42
C ARG A 137 -11.23 -6.38 22.31
N SER A 138 -11.76 -7.42 22.97
CA SER A 138 -10.94 -8.29 23.84
C SER A 138 -9.83 -8.97 23.06
N ALA A 139 -10.14 -9.52 21.88
CA ALA A 139 -9.16 -10.17 21.02
C ALA A 139 -8.08 -9.20 20.52
N ASP A 140 -8.45 -7.95 20.25
CA ASP A 140 -7.50 -6.91 19.86
C ASP A 140 -6.55 -6.53 21.00
N LEU A 141 -7.06 -6.42 22.24
CA LEU A 141 -6.23 -6.16 23.41
C LEU A 141 -5.26 -7.32 23.69
N GLU A 142 -5.73 -8.56 23.66
CA GLU A 142 -4.88 -9.75 23.82
C GLU A 142 -3.79 -9.83 22.76
N ARG A 143 -4.12 -9.48 21.50
CA ARG A 143 -3.15 -9.40 20.40
C ARG A 143 -2.10 -8.35 20.66
N LEU A 144 -2.48 -7.15 21.13
CA LEU A 144 -1.56 -6.06 21.45
C LEU A 144 -0.62 -6.42 22.60
N GLU A 145 -1.12 -7.05 23.66
CA GLU A 145 -0.29 -7.55 24.79
C GLU A 145 0.73 -8.59 24.31
N ALA A 146 0.32 -9.54 23.45
CA ALA A 146 1.20 -10.54 22.88
C ALA A 146 2.28 -9.91 21.98
N VAL A 147 1.92 -8.93 21.15
CA VAL A 147 2.86 -8.16 20.33
C VAL A 147 3.84 -7.39 21.19
N ARG A 148 3.38 -6.72 22.25
CA ARG A 148 4.25 -6.00 23.20
C ARG A 148 5.22 -6.96 23.87
N SER A 149 4.73 -8.11 24.32
CA SER A 149 5.59 -9.14 24.93
C SER A 149 6.66 -9.65 23.97
N ALA A 150 6.31 -9.88 22.70
CA ALA A 150 7.25 -10.34 21.67
C ALA A 150 8.30 -9.30 21.27
N LEU A 151 7.93 -8.02 21.19
CA LEU A 151 8.84 -6.91 20.87
C LEU A 151 9.74 -6.49 22.04
N GLY A 152 9.32 -6.77 23.26
CA GLY A 152 9.94 -6.23 24.46
C GLY A 152 9.68 -4.72 24.67
N ARG A 153 10.22 -4.16 25.75
CA ARG A 153 9.94 -2.78 26.17
C ARG A 153 10.42 -1.70 25.19
N SER A 154 11.52 -1.95 24.49
CA SER A 154 12.09 -0.98 23.54
C SER A 154 11.47 -1.00 22.17
N GLY A 155 10.63 -2.02 21.86
CA GLY A 155 9.93 -2.12 20.60
C GLY A 155 8.79 -1.10 20.49
N LYS A 156 8.42 -0.75 19.27
CA LYS A 156 7.35 0.21 18.98
C LYS A 156 6.12 -0.50 18.45
N VAL A 157 4.96 -0.15 18.98
CA VAL A 157 3.67 -0.70 18.57
C VAL A 157 2.82 0.40 17.96
N ARG A 158 2.16 0.10 16.87
CA ARG A 158 1.19 0.95 16.17
C ARG A 158 -0.09 0.17 15.97
N ILE A 159 -1.22 0.84 15.98
CA ILE A 159 -2.48 0.25 15.54
C ILE A 159 -2.92 0.87 14.22
N ASP A 160 -3.67 0.12 13.43
CA ASP A 160 -4.29 0.60 12.20
C ASP A 160 -5.76 0.17 12.18
N VAL A 161 -6.63 1.16 12.23
CA VAL A 161 -8.08 1.04 12.36
C VAL A 161 -8.81 1.18 11.02
N ASN A 162 -8.14 1.71 10.00
CA ASN A 162 -8.69 1.99 8.67
C ASN A 162 -9.99 2.84 8.68
N GLY A 163 -10.11 3.78 9.60
CA GLY A 163 -11.25 4.70 9.69
C GLY A 163 -12.54 4.09 10.22
N ALA A 164 -12.45 2.94 10.88
CA ALA A 164 -13.64 2.17 11.25
C ALA A 164 -14.37 2.68 12.50
N TRP A 165 -13.76 3.54 13.31
CA TRP A 165 -14.39 4.06 14.52
C TRP A 165 -15.03 5.43 14.29
N ASP A 166 -16.16 5.67 14.96
CA ASP A 166 -16.63 7.01 15.23
C ASP A 166 -15.80 7.66 16.35
N LEU A 167 -16.00 8.95 16.59
CA LEU A 167 -15.21 9.73 17.54
C LEU A 167 -15.34 9.19 18.97
N ASP A 168 -16.52 8.80 19.40
CA ASP A 168 -16.76 8.33 20.76
C ASP A 168 -16.14 6.95 20.98
N THR A 169 -16.32 6.05 20.05
CA THR A 169 -15.65 4.73 20.03
C THR A 169 -14.11 4.89 20.05
N ALA A 170 -13.57 5.84 19.30
CA ALA A 170 -12.13 6.10 19.27
C ALA A 170 -11.62 6.61 20.63
N ARG A 171 -12.36 7.53 21.28
CA ARG A 171 -12.03 8.04 22.63
C ARG A 171 -12.03 6.95 23.70
N GLU A 172 -12.97 6.01 23.60
CA GLU A 172 -13.04 4.87 24.53
C GLU A 172 -11.92 3.85 24.29
N ASN A 173 -11.66 3.48 23.01
CA ASN A 173 -10.77 2.38 22.67
C ASN A 173 -9.29 2.75 22.75
N LEU A 174 -8.89 3.96 22.33
CA LEU A 174 -7.48 4.32 22.25
C LEU A 174 -6.75 4.19 23.60
N PRO A 175 -7.27 4.68 24.73
CA PRO A 175 -6.59 4.52 26.02
C PRO A 175 -6.46 3.04 26.47
N LEU A 176 -7.40 2.19 26.06
CA LEU A 176 -7.33 0.75 26.36
C LEU A 176 -6.24 0.07 25.53
N MET A 177 -6.19 0.38 24.24
CA MET A 177 -5.20 -0.16 23.31
C MET A 177 -3.79 0.36 23.60
N ASP A 178 -3.66 1.62 23.99
CA ASP A 178 -2.40 2.19 24.42
C ASP A 178 -1.82 1.45 25.63
N ARG A 179 -2.65 1.18 26.64
CA ARG A 179 -2.24 0.39 27.80
C ARG A 179 -1.85 -1.04 27.44
N ALA A 180 -2.65 -1.74 26.64
CA ALA A 180 -2.35 -3.11 26.21
C ALA A 180 -1.07 -3.18 25.36
N ALA A 181 -0.84 -2.17 24.52
CA ALA A 181 0.39 -2.03 23.75
C ALA A 181 1.60 -1.60 24.58
N GLY A 182 1.42 -1.18 25.85
CA GLY A 182 2.49 -0.60 26.67
C GLY A 182 3.06 0.68 26.08
N GLY A 183 2.19 1.51 25.54
CA GLY A 183 2.49 2.75 24.81
C GLY A 183 2.48 2.56 23.29
N LEU A 184 1.60 3.29 22.60
CA LEU A 184 1.52 3.32 21.13
C LEU A 184 2.47 4.38 20.55
N GLU A 185 3.17 4.04 19.49
CA GLU A 185 3.92 5.05 18.71
C GLU A 185 2.96 5.98 17.98
N TYR A 186 1.85 5.45 17.46
CA TYR A 186 0.71 6.19 16.93
C TYR A 186 -0.49 5.26 16.67
N ALA A 187 -1.68 5.86 16.48
CA ALA A 187 -2.86 5.21 15.92
C ALA A 187 -3.09 5.70 14.49
N GLU A 188 -3.08 4.76 13.50
CA GLU A 188 -3.29 5.06 12.09
C GLU A 188 -4.78 5.06 11.78
N GLN A 189 -5.25 6.19 11.24
CA GLN A 189 -6.61 6.45 10.77
C GLN A 189 -7.68 5.85 11.68
N PRO A 190 -7.79 6.28 12.95
CA PRO A 190 -8.81 5.75 13.85
C PRO A 190 -10.23 6.11 13.40
N CYS A 191 -10.47 7.31 12.88
CA CYS A 191 -11.76 7.77 12.39
C CYS A 191 -11.75 8.05 10.89
N ALA A 192 -12.93 7.98 10.25
CA ALA A 192 -13.06 8.15 8.81
C ALA A 192 -12.85 9.59 8.34
N THR A 193 -13.28 10.60 9.13
CA THR A 193 -13.26 12.00 8.72
C THR A 193 -12.06 12.76 9.30
N VAL A 194 -11.58 13.75 8.57
CA VAL A 194 -10.52 14.66 9.05
C VAL A 194 -10.96 15.50 10.24
N TYR A 195 -12.26 15.75 10.38
CA TYR A 195 -12.84 16.47 11.50
C TYR A 195 -12.76 15.67 12.79
N ASP A 196 -13.17 14.39 12.72
CA ASP A 196 -13.11 13.48 13.87
C ASP A 196 -11.65 13.21 14.27
N LEU A 197 -10.73 13.08 13.30
CA LEU A 197 -9.29 12.98 13.59
C LEU A 197 -8.77 14.20 14.34
N ALA A 198 -9.16 15.42 13.93
CA ALA A 198 -8.75 16.64 14.59
C ALA A 198 -9.32 16.75 16.01
N ASP A 199 -10.57 16.33 16.22
CA ASP A 199 -11.22 16.34 17.54
C ASP A 199 -10.62 15.27 18.45
N LEU A 200 -10.36 14.07 17.92
CA LEU A 200 -9.72 12.99 18.63
C LEU A 200 -8.29 13.35 19.06
N ARG A 201 -7.49 13.92 18.14
CA ARG A 201 -6.11 14.33 18.42
C ARG A 201 -6.00 15.32 19.58
N ARG A 202 -7.02 16.18 19.78
CA ARG A 202 -7.07 17.11 20.92
C ARG A 202 -7.49 16.45 22.23
N ALA A 203 -8.12 15.27 22.14
CA ALA A 203 -8.72 14.59 23.28
C ALA A 203 -7.87 13.44 23.85
N VAL A 204 -6.81 13.02 23.12
CA VAL A 204 -5.97 11.87 23.51
C VAL A 204 -4.48 12.22 23.45
N ASP A 205 -3.67 11.52 24.25
CA ASP A 205 -2.20 11.70 24.24
C ASP A 205 -1.51 10.84 23.16
N VAL A 206 -2.20 9.82 22.61
CA VAL A 206 -1.68 8.95 21.56
C VAL A 206 -1.55 9.76 20.26
N PRO A 207 -0.37 9.79 19.61
CA PRO A 207 -0.22 10.46 18.32
C PRO A 207 -1.13 9.85 17.26
N ILE A 208 -1.67 10.68 16.37
CA ILE A 208 -2.57 10.25 15.28
C ILE A 208 -1.82 10.26 13.96
N ALA A 209 -1.93 9.18 13.19
CA ALA A 209 -1.42 9.11 11.83
C ALA A 209 -2.57 9.07 10.81
N ALA A 210 -2.43 9.84 9.71
CA ALA A 210 -3.42 9.90 8.64
C ALA A 210 -2.97 9.08 7.42
N ASP A 211 -3.81 8.18 6.92
CA ASP A 211 -3.64 7.39 5.69
C ASP A 211 -4.76 7.70 4.69
N GLU A 212 -5.97 7.21 4.93
CA GLU A 212 -7.11 7.38 4.03
C GLU A 212 -7.43 8.86 3.82
N SER A 213 -7.33 9.68 4.85
CA SER A 213 -7.55 11.12 4.79
C SER A 213 -6.52 11.87 3.93
N ILE A 214 -5.40 11.23 3.58
CA ILE A 214 -4.43 11.75 2.59
C ILE A 214 -4.76 11.21 1.21
N ARG A 215 -4.74 9.89 1.02
CA ARG A 215 -4.77 9.25 -0.29
C ARG A 215 -6.13 9.19 -0.97
N LEU A 216 -7.23 9.30 -0.22
CA LEU A 216 -8.59 9.32 -0.75
C LEU A 216 -9.25 10.71 -0.68
N SER A 217 -8.57 11.69 -0.11
CA SER A 217 -9.10 13.04 0.03
C SER A 217 -8.97 13.84 -1.27
N ALA A 218 -10.00 14.63 -1.57
CA ALA A 218 -9.91 15.67 -2.61
C ALA A 218 -8.99 16.83 -2.17
N ASN A 219 -8.83 17.06 -0.86
CA ASN A 219 -7.95 18.07 -0.28
C ASN A 219 -7.10 17.48 0.85
N PRO A 220 -5.98 16.79 0.56
CA PRO A 220 -5.10 16.20 1.59
C PRO A 220 -4.53 17.20 2.58
N LEU A 221 -4.36 18.47 2.19
CA LEU A 221 -3.78 19.50 3.04
C LEU A 221 -4.71 19.95 4.17
N GLU A 222 -5.98 19.58 4.12
CA GLU A 222 -6.92 19.85 5.21
C GLU A 222 -6.46 19.22 6.53
N ILE A 223 -5.71 18.10 6.46
CA ILE A 223 -5.09 17.48 7.64
C ILE A 223 -4.17 18.46 8.40
N VAL A 224 -3.37 19.21 7.68
CA VAL A 224 -2.45 20.19 8.27
C VAL A 224 -3.21 21.42 8.75
N HIS A 225 -4.13 21.95 7.91
CA HIS A 225 -4.93 23.12 8.27
C HIS A 225 -5.75 22.89 9.53
N ARG A 226 -6.26 21.68 9.74
CA ARG A 226 -7.03 21.31 10.93
C ARG A 226 -6.18 20.74 12.07
N ARG A 227 -4.89 20.55 11.84
CA ARG A 227 -4.00 19.86 12.80
C ARG A 227 -4.56 18.49 13.19
N ALA A 228 -5.02 17.72 12.19
CA ALA A 228 -5.74 16.48 12.40
C ALA A 228 -4.83 15.26 12.60
N ALA A 229 -3.53 15.37 12.33
CA ALA A 229 -2.57 14.27 12.49
C ALA A 229 -1.19 14.79 12.92
N ASP A 230 -0.39 13.89 13.49
CA ASP A 230 1.01 14.07 13.87
C ASP A 230 1.95 13.39 12.87
N VAL A 231 1.46 12.39 12.13
CA VAL A 231 2.22 11.57 11.20
C VAL A 231 1.44 11.42 9.89
N ALA A 232 2.13 11.50 8.76
CA ALA A 232 1.57 11.26 7.42
C ALA A 232 1.96 9.87 6.91
N ILE A 233 0.97 9.04 6.57
CA ILE A 233 1.20 7.76 5.90
C ILE A 233 1.13 7.98 4.39
N LEU A 234 2.23 7.70 3.70
CA LEU A 234 2.35 7.92 2.26
C LEU A 234 2.46 6.59 1.52
N LYS A 235 1.54 6.36 0.60
CA LYS A 235 1.54 5.21 -0.30
C LYS A 235 1.73 5.69 -1.73
N VAL A 236 2.81 5.27 -2.37
CA VAL A 236 3.23 5.80 -3.69
C VAL A 236 2.18 5.56 -4.76
N ALA A 237 1.62 4.36 -4.84
CA ALA A 237 0.67 4.01 -5.89
C ALA A 237 -0.62 4.86 -5.85
N PRO A 238 -1.35 4.96 -4.71
CA PRO A 238 -2.54 5.81 -4.66
C PRO A 238 -2.25 7.32 -4.73
N LEU A 239 -1.00 7.75 -4.50
CA LEU A 239 -0.60 9.15 -4.67
C LEU A 239 -0.19 9.49 -6.10
N GLY A 240 -0.05 8.49 -6.99
CA GLY A 240 0.23 8.72 -8.42
C GLY A 240 1.70 8.72 -8.79
N GLY A 241 2.55 8.07 -7.99
CA GLY A 241 3.97 7.87 -8.25
C GLY A 241 4.89 8.59 -7.26
N VAL A 242 6.19 8.28 -7.35
CA VAL A 242 7.20 8.70 -6.37
C VAL A 242 7.35 10.21 -6.25
N HIS A 243 7.30 10.94 -7.37
CA HIS A 243 7.43 12.40 -7.38
C HIS A 243 6.23 13.10 -6.73
N ARG A 244 5.00 12.63 -7.02
CA ARG A 244 3.80 13.16 -6.38
C ARG A 244 3.75 12.83 -4.88
N ALA A 245 4.24 11.66 -4.50
CA ALA A 245 4.32 11.29 -3.10
C ALA A 245 5.38 12.11 -2.34
N LEU A 246 6.49 12.45 -2.99
CA LEU A 246 7.50 13.35 -2.42
C LEU A 246 6.96 14.78 -2.28
N ASP A 247 6.33 15.34 -3.32
CA ASP A 247 5.65 16.64 -3.24
C ASP A 247 4.61 16.67 -2.11
N MET A 248 3.85 15.59 -1.95
CA MET A 248 2.88 15.49 -0.87
C MET A 248 3.56 15.50 0.51
N ALA A 249 4.68 14.79 0.68
CA ALA A 249 5.45 14.81 1.91
C ALA A 249 5.94 16.22 2.27
N GLU A 250 6.48 16.94 1.30
CA GLU A 250 6.96 18.33 1.45
C GLU A 250 5.80 19.27 1.82
N ARG A 251 4.68 19.18 1.12
CA ARG A 251 3.51 20.04 1.36
C ARG A 251 2.82 19.79 2.69
N LEU A 252 2.78 18.55 3.15
CA LEU A 252 2.22 18.21 4.46
C LEU A 252 3.14 18.67 5.59
N GLY A 253 4.46 18.62 5.41
CA GLY A 253 5.45 19.04 6.41
C GLY A 253 5.39 18.23 7.72
N LEU A 254 4.73 17.06 7.71
CA LEU A 254 4.62 16.14 8.84
C LEU A 254 5.69 15.04 8.76
N PRO A 255 6.10 14.46 9.89
CA PRO A 255 6.84 13.21 9.87
C PRO A 255 6.17 12.18 8.99
N ALA A 256 6.88 11.66 7.97
CA ALA A 256 6.32 10.76 6.99
C ALA A 256 6.68 9.29 7.28
N VAL A 257 5.71 8.41 7.07
CA VAL A 257 5.88 6.96 7.02
C VAL A 257 5.50 6.48 5.63
N VAL A 258 6.44 5.89 4.91
CA VAL A 258 6.13 5.26 3.63
C VAL A 258 5.54 3.88 3.87
N SER A 259 4.39 3.61 3.28
CA SER A 259 3.68 2.34 3.41
C SER A 259 3.30 1.77 2.04
N SER A 260 2.81 0.55 2.03
CA SER A 260 2.39 -0.22 0.85
C SER A 260 0.91 -0.58 0.93
N ALA A 261 0.38 -1.08 -0.18
CA ALA A 261 -1.03 -1.46 -0.29
C ALA A 261 -1.17 -2.93 -0.76
N LEU A 262 -0.46 -3.86 -0.10
CA LEU A 262 -0.34 -5.27 -0.53
C LEU A 262 0.26 -5.39 -1.94
N ASP A 263 1.36 -4.70 -2.13
CA ASP A 263 2.05 -4.63 -3.42
C ASP A 263 2.98 -5.84 -3.59
N THR A 264 3.24 -6.24 -4.84
CA THR A 264 4.35 -7.14 -5.18
C THR A 264 5.69 -6.42 -5.00
N SER A 265 6.80 -7.12 -5.19
CA SER A 265 8.12 -6.48 -5.17
C SER A 265 8.24 -5.28 -6.11
N VAL A 266 7.49 -5.25 -7.22
CA VAL A 266 7.49 -4.11 -8.16
C VAL A 266 6.91 -2.86 -7.52
N GLY A 267 5.76 -2.97 -6.86
CA GLY A 267 5.15 -1.83 -6.15
C GLY A 267 5.92 -1.46 -4.88
N ILE A 268 6.46 -2.44 -4.14
CA ILE A 268 7.34 -2.19 -2.98
C ILE A 268 8.58 -1.39 -3.37
N MET A 269 9.16 -1.63 -4.56
CA MET A 269 10.30 -0.83 -5.06
C MET A 269 9.96 0.65 -5.19
N ALA A 270 8.76 1.02 -5.64
CA ALA A 270 8.35 2.42 -5.69
C ALA A 270 8.28 3.04 -4.29
N GLY A 271 7.69 2.32 -3.33
CA GLY A 271 7.65 2.75 -1.92
C GLY A 271 9.06 2.89 -1.32
N ALA A 272 9.93 1.92 -1.58
CA ALA A 272 11.30 1.95 -1.12
C ALA A 272 12.06 3.14 -1.73
N THR A 273 11.90 3.42 -3.03
CA THR A 273 12.50 4.59 -3.69
C THR A 273 12.12 5.88 -2.96
N LEU A 274 10.84 6.08 -2.65
CA LEU A 274 10.40 7.22 -1.85
C LEU A 274 11.07 7.26 -0.46
N ALA A 275 11.05 6.14 0.26
CA ALA A 275 11.61 6.07 1.62
C ALA A 275 13.12 6.35 1.66
N PHE A 276 13.87 5.90 0.63
CA PHE A 276 15.29 6.21 0.48
C PHE A 276 15.55 7.68 0.16
N SER A 277 14.58 8.36 -0.44
CA SER A 277 14.69 9.74 -0.96
C SER A 277 14.12 10.81 -0.03
N LEU A 278 13.38 10.42 1.03
CA LEU A 278 12.93 11.39 2.03
C LEU A 278 14.13 11.96 2.79
N PRO A 279 14.27 13.28 2.97
CA PRO A 279 15.36 13.86 3.74
C PRO A 279 15.39 13.37 5.19
N SER A 280 14.23 13.21 5.82
CA SER A 280 14.06 12.68 7.17
C SER A 280 13.18 11.43 7.16
N LEU A 281 13.55 10.42 7.93
CA LEU A 281 12.80 9.18 8.12
C LEU A 281 12.90 8.76 9.60
N SER A 282 12.01 9.31 10.43
CA SER A 282 12.01 9.08 11.88
C SER A 282 11.27 7.83 12.33
N HIS A 283 10.49 7.22 11.43
CA HIS A 283 9.64 6.06 11.71
C HIS A 283 9.97 4.88 10.78
N ALA A 284 9.74 3.65 11.24
CA ALA A 284 9.83 2.46 10.39
C ALA A 284 8.75 2.49 9.29
N CYS A 285 9.10 2.07 8.08
CA CYS A 285 8.20 2.02 6.92
C CYS A 285 7.31 0.77 6.92
N GLY A 286 6.12 0.87 6.33
CA GLY A 286 5.19 -0.24 6.12
C GLY A 286 5.42 -0.98 4.79
N LEU A 287 6.67 -1.35 4.49
CA LEU A 287 7.09 -1.94 3.20
C LEU A 287 7.40 -3.45 3.30
N GLY A 288 6.78 -4.13 4.25
CA GLY A 288 6.98 -5.57 4.46
C GLY A 288 5.80 -6.45 4.02
N THR A 289 4.84 -5.92 3.28
CA THR A 289 3.59 -6.62 2.95
C THR A 289 3.73 -7.72 1.90
N THR A 290 4.84 -7.82 1.16
CA THR A 290 5.14 -8.99 0.32
C THR A 290 5.12 -10.32 1.09
N ARG A 291 5.33 -10.29 2.41
CA ARG A 291 5.21 -11.49 3.26
C ARG A 291 3.77 -12.01 3.40
N LEU A 292 2.78 -11.18 3.11
CA LEU A 292 1.38 -11.56 3.10
C LEU A 292 0.94 -12.20 1.79
N LEU A 293 1.74 -12.09 0.74
CA LEU A 293 1.52 -12.77 -0.54
C LEU A 293 2.13 -14.17 -0.47
N ALA A 294 1.40 -15.19 -0.93
CA ALA A 294 1.89 -16.57 -0.97
C ALA A 294 3.06 -16.73 -1.95
N GLN A 295 3.09 -15.91 -2.98
CA GLN A 295 4.14 -15.85 -4.01
C GLN A 295 4.46 -14.39 -4.35
N ASP A 296 5.55 -14.16 -5.09
CA ASP A 296 5.93 -12.85 -5.60
C ASP A 296 6.26 -12.95 -7.09
N VAL A 297 6.48 -11.83 -7.74
CA VAL A 297 6.80 -11.76 -9.18
C VAL A 297 8.29 -11.54 -9.44
N ALA A 298 9.08 -11.26 -8.40
CA ALA A 298 10.52 -10.96 -8.50
C ALA A 298 11.39 -11.96 -7.73
N GLU A 299 12.60 -12.19 -8.23
CA GLU A 299 13.59 -13.07 -7.62
C GLU A 299 14.98 -12.41 -7.66
N PRO A 300 15.59 -12.06 -6.50
CA PRO A 300 15.02 -12.22 -5.16
C PRO A 300 13.83 -11.28 -4.89
N SER A 301 12.89 -11.73 -4.05
CA SER A 301 11.77 -10.90 -3.60
C SER A 301 12.26 -9.74 -2.73
N VAL A 302 11.68 -8.56 -2.89
CA VAL A 302 11.97 -7.39 -2.05
C VAL A 302 11.31 -7.56 -0.69
N ARG A 303 12.06 -8.10 0.25
CA ARG A 303 11.60 -8.38 1.62
C ARG A 303 12.54 -7.82 2.67
N PRO A 304 12.04 -7.23 3.76
CA PRO A 304 12.90 -6.83 4.85
C PRO A 304 13.53 -8.05 5.53
N SER A 305 14.80 -7.92 5.89
CA SER A 305 15.52 -8.87 6.73
C SER A 305 15.80 -8.23 8.09
N ASN A 306 15.41 -8.92 9.16
CA ASN A 306 15.55 -8.42 10.53
C ASN A 306 15.02 -6.97 10.70
N GLY A 307 13.82 -6.71 10.16
CA GLY A 307 13.18 -5.41 10.23
C GLY A 307 13.86 -4.29 9.43
N THR A 308 14.73 -4.63 8.48
CA THR A 308 15.48 -3.67 7.66
C THR A 308 15.36 -4.03 6.19
N LEU A 309 15.09 -3.06 5.34
CA LEU A 309 15.13 -3.19 3.89
C LEU A 309 16.39 -2.52 3.34
N ARG A 310 17.12 -3.24 2.50
CA ARG A 310 18.21 -2.75 1.66
C ARG A 310 17.81 -2.90 0.20
N LEU A 311 18.21 -1.96 -0.62
CA LEU A 311 18.09 -2.09 -2.06
C LEU A 311 19.50 -2.05 -2.66
N ASP A 312 20.08 -3.21 -2.85
CA ASP A 312 21.42 -3.33 -3.45
C ASP A 312 21.33 -3.36 -4.99
N ALA A 313 20.17 -3.77 -5.53
CA ALA A 313 19.84 -3.75 -6.96
C ALA A 313 18.32 -3.71 -7.17
N ALA A 314 17.88 -3.36 -8.38
CA ALA A 314 16.49 -3.57 -8.78
C ALA A 314 16.16 -5.06 -8.66
N ALA A 315 15.00 -5.39 -8.06
CA ALA A 315 14.52 -6.77 -8.04
C ALA A 315 13.99 -7.13 -9.44
N PRO A 316 14.67 -7.97 -10.21
CA PRO A 316 14.20 -8.30 -11.55
C PRO A 316 12.93 -9.13 -11.46
N VAL A 317 11.93 -8.79 -12.27
CA VAL A 317 10.76 -9.64 -12.45
C VAL A 317 11.22 -10.96 -13.06
N SER A 318 10.84 -12.06 -12.43
CA SER A 318 11.19 -13.42 -12.88
C SER A 318 10.08 -13.94 -13.79
N GLU A 319 10.40 -14.25 -15.04
CA GLU A 319 9.43 -14.82 -16.00
C GLU A 319 8.83 -16.15 -15.47
N ARG A 320 9.64 -16.94 -14.77
CA ARG A 320 9.15 -18.17 -14.13
C ARG A 320 8.10 -17.87 -13.08
N LEU A 321 8.40 -17.01 -12.12
CA LEU A 321 7.45 -16.64 -11.06
C LEU A 321 6.22 -15.95 -11.63
N LEU A 322 6.41 -15.04 -12.59
CA LEU A 322 5.31 -14.34 -13.25
C LEU A 322 4.36 -15.34 -13.95
N SER A 323 4.91 -16.39 -14.60
CA SER A 323 4.09 -17.43 -15.24
C SER A 323 3.26 -18.23 -14.24
N GLU A 324 3.74 -18.44 -13.02
CA GLU A 324 3.07 -19.20 -11.95
C GLU A 324 1.88 -18.43 -11.34
N VAL A 325 1.89 -17.10 -11.43
CA VAL A 325 0.89 -16.21 -10.81
C VAL A 325 -0.01 -15.51 -11.84
N LYS A 326 0.08 -15.84 -13.12
CA LYS A 326 -0.77 -15.28 -14.16
C LYS A 326 -2.26 -15.52 -13.85
N ALA A 327 -3.05 -14.47 -14.00
CA ALA A 327 -4.49 -14.56 -13.83
C ALA A 327 -5.18 -15.39 -14.91
N GLY A 328 -6.32 -15.97 -14.59
CA GLY A 328 -7.16 -16.65 -15.57
C GLY A 328 -7.81 -15.68 -16.59
N PRO A 329 -8.38 -16.21 -17.68
CA PRO A 329 -8.90 -15.42 -18.79
C PRO A 329 -9.97 -14.40 -18.40
N TYR A 330 -10.82 -14.75 -17.45
CA TYR A 330 -11.89 -13.87 -16.97
C TYR A 330 -11.32 -12.61 -16.30
N LEU A 331 -10.41 -12.78 -15.35
CA LEU A 331 -9.80 -11.67 -14.63
C LEU A 331 -8.91 -10.83 -15.56
N THR A 332 -8.23 -11.46 -16.52
CA THR A 332 -7.42 -10.76 -17.53
C THR A 332 -8.27 -9.80 -18.37
N ARG A 333 -9.43 -10.23 -18.86
CA ARG A 333 -10.36 -9.33 -19.60
C ARG A 333 -10.90 -8.19 -18.73
N HIS A 334 -11.22 -8.48 -17.46
CA HIS A 334 -11.67 -7.44 -16.54
C HIS A 334 -10.60 -6.37 -16.32
N TRP A 335 -9.34 -6.78 -16.15
CA TRP A 335 -8.23 -5.85 -16.00
C TRP A 335 -7.95 -5.07 -17.27
N GLN A 336 -8.03 -5.67 -18.46
CA GLN A 336 -7.89 -4.93 -19.72
C GLN A 336 -8.93 -3.81 -19.82
N THR A 337 -10.20 -4.12 -19.56
CA THR A 337 -11.27 -3.11 -19.52
C THR A 337 -11.01 -2.05 -18.46
N ARG A 338 -10.60 -2.46 -17.26
CA ARG A 338 -10.30 -1.52 -16.17
C ARG A 338 -9.13 -0.60 -16.50
N LEU A 339 -8.06 -1.10 -17.12
CA LEU A 339 -6.93 -0.27 -17.57
C LEU A 339 -7.36 0.84 -18.53
N LEU A 340 -8.21 0.53 -19.50
CA LEU A 340 -8.74 1.54 -20.44
C LEU A 340 -9.58 2.59 -19.72
N HIS A 341 -10.44 2.18 -18.79
CA HIS A 341 -11.20 3.12 -17.96
C HIS A 341 -10.31 3.98 -17.08
N LEU A 342 -9.27 3.39 -16.48
CA LEU A 342 -8.28 4.13 -15.68
C LEU A 342 -7.48 5.13 -16.53
N ALA A 343 -7.14 4.76 -17.77
CA ALA A 343 -6.48 5.68 -18.71
C ALA A 343 -7.38 6.88 -19.02
N GLY A 344 -8.67 6.66 -19.30
CA GLY A 344 -9.64 7.73 -19.49
C GLY A 344 -9.78 8.64 -18.26
N ALA A 345 -9.93 8.06 -17.07
CA ALA A 345 -10.04 8.81 -15.82
C ALA A 345 -8.76 9.63 -15.52
N LEU A 346 -7.58 9.04 -15.72
CA LEU A 346 -6.30 9.72 -15.55
C LEU A 346 -6.11 10.87 -16.53
N HIS A 347 -6.48 10.66 -17.79
CA HIS A 347 -6.43 11.71 -18.83
C HIS A 347 -7.33 12.90 -18.45
N ALA A 348 -8.58 12.64 -18.09
CA ALA A 348 -9.51 13.66 -17.65
C ALA A 348 -9.02 14.42 -16.40
N ARG A 349 -8.43 13.72 -15.44
CA ARG A 349 -7.81 14.33 -14.24
C ARG A 349 -6.67 15.29 -14.64
N ARG A 350 -5.75 14.86 -15.51
CA ARG A 350 -4.63 15.68 -15.97
C ARG A 350 -5.11 16.95 -16.69
N GLN A 351 -6.19 16.86 -17.46
CA GLN A 351 -6.80 18.02 -18.11
C GLN A 351 -7.39 19.01 -17.09
N ARG A 352 -7.99 18.53 -15.98
CA ARG A 352 -8.48 19.41 -14.91
C ARG A 352 -7.35 20.07 -14.13
N GLU A 353 -6.26 19.37 -13.87
CA GLU A 353 -5.07 19.90 -13.17
C GLU A 353 -4.28 20.92 -14.00
N ALA A 354 -4.40 20.90 -15.32
CA ALA A 354 -3.73 21.82 -16.25
C ALA A 354 -4.50 23.13 -16.51
N ARG A 355 -5.77 23.23 -16.07
CA ARG A 355 -6.62 24.43 -16.16
C ARG A 355 -6.52 25.26 -14.88
#